data_cbfe96af1753a0cd0512edef8153dd74
#
_entry.id   cbfe96af1753a0cd0512edef8153dd74
#
_cell.length_a   1.000
_cell.length_b   1.000
_cell.length_c   1.000
_cell.angle_alpha   90.00
_cell.angle_beta   90.00
_cell.angle_gamma   90.00
#
_symmetry.space_group_name_H-M   'P 1'
#
loop_
_entity.id
_entity.type
_entity.pdbx_description
1 polymer ?
#
loop_
_entity_poly.entity_id
_entity_poly.type
_entity_poly.pdbx_seq_one_letter_code
_entity_poly.pdbx_strand_id
1 'polypeptide(L)'
;SFKNPIQYHLSLFRGTLFFEVARILKEKRPKAFLLENVKGIVNHDNGNTLDVIMNTLDELGYDARGKVLNALDYGIPQNRERWYCIGFLKELNMNFKNVFPKKKKLFFKIEDIVDQNVKGYEITDTAEKNIEIHLPKYIEKNKLNDNLLIANEIRPSKCSFRCNGTSPCLTAKM
;
A
#
# COMPACT_ATOMS: atom_id res chain seq x y z
N SER A 1 9.31 40.24 8.58
CA SER A 1 8.17 39.36 8.42
C SER A 1 8.68 38.03 7.92
N PHE A 2 9.00 37.11 8.82
CA PHE A 2 9.43 35.74 8.49
C PHE A 2 8.21 34.99 7.96
N LYS A 3 8.14 34.81 6.64
CA LYS A 3 7.19 33.89 6.03
C LYS A 3 7.64 32.47 6.40
N ASN A 4 6.80 31.77 7.13
CA ASN A 4 7.03 30.42 7.64
C ASN A 4 7.35 29.48 6.45
N PRO A 5 8.51 28.79 6.43
CA PRO A 5 8.91 27.89 5.32
C PRO A 5 7.85 26.82 5.02
N ILE A 6 7.06 26.44 6.01
CA ILE A 6 5.95 25.48 5.87
C ILE A 6 4.89 25.97 4.87
N GLN A 7 4.67 27.27 4.76
CA GLN A 7 3.62 27.87 3.91
C GLN A 7 4.01 27.90 2.43
N TYR A 8 5.30 27.89 2.08
CA TYR A 8 5.77 27.87 0.68
C TYR A 8 5.71 26.47 0.05
N HIS A 9 5.87 25.40 0.84
CA HIS A 9 5.72 24.02 0.34
C HIS A 9 4.24 23.60 0.17
N LEU A 10 3.31 24.28 0.81
CA LEU A 10 1.87 23.98 0.76
C LEU A 10 1.24 24.12 -0.63
N SER A 11 1.77 24.99 -1.48
CA SER A 11 1.19 25.27 -2.81
C SER A 11 1.63 24.31 -3.92
N LEU A 12 2.71 23.56 -3.72
CA LEU A 12 3.31 22.67 -4.71
C LEU A 12 2.93 21.18 -4.56
N PHE A 13 2.38 20.78 -3.41
CA PHE A 13 2.02 19.39 -3.16
C PHE A 13 0.52 19.17 -3.31
N ARG A 14 0.14 18.26 -4.22
CA ARG A 14 -1.20 17.62 -4.26
C ARG A 14 -1.50 16.79 -2.99
N GLY A 15 -0.80 17.05 -1.89
CA GLY A 15 -0.85 16.35 -0.61
C GLY A 15 -1.33 17.23 0.54
N THR A 16 -2.40 18.02 0.35
CA THR A 16 -3.01 18.85 1.42
C THR A 16 -3.43 18.04 2.64
N LEU A 17 -3.72 16.75 2.48
CA LEU A 17 -4.23 15.90 3.55
C LEU A 17 -3.22 15.69 4.69
N PHE A 18 -1.91 15.54 4.40
CA PHE A 18 -0.92 15.39 5.47
C PHE A 18 -0.84 16.63 6.37
N PHE A 19 -0.97 17.82 5.81
CA PHE A 19 -0.94 19.05 6.61
C PHE A 19 -2.17 19.20 7.51
N GLU A 20 -3.32 18.67 7.10
CA GLU A 20 -4.47 18.55 7.99
C GLU A 20 -4.22 17.55 9.12
N VAL A 21 -3.56 16.43 8.84
CA VAL A 21 -3.10 15.52 9.89
C VAL A 21 -2.16 16.24 10.86
N ALA A 22 -1.16 16.96 10.35
CA ALA A 22 -0.21 17.72 11.16
C ALA A 22 -0.92 18.79 12.03
N ARG A 23 -1.91 19.48 11.47
CA ARG A 23 -2.75 20.43 12.21
C ARG A 23 -3.50 19.74 13.36
N ILE A 24 -4.13 18.61 13.10
CA ILE A 24 -4.84 17.84 14.13
C ILE A 24 -3.88 17.37 15.21
N LEU A 25 -2.70 16.83 14.85
CA LEU A 25 -1.69 16.39 15.81
C LEU A 25 -1.21 17.56 16.69
N LYS A 26 -1.04 18.74 16.10
CA LYS A 26 -0.64 19.96 16.83
C LYS A 26 -1.70 20.40 17.84
N GLU A 27 -2.97 20.44 17.44
CA GLU A 27 -4.07 20.93 18.26
C GLU A 27 -4.52 19.92 19.31
N LYS A 28 -4.66 18.65 18.93
CA LYS A 28 -5.22 17.61 19.82
C LYS A 28 -4.18 16.88 20.64
N ARG A 29 -2.91 16.92 20.22
CA ARG A 29 -1.77 16.26 20.88
C ARG A 29 -2.08 14.84 21.38
N PRO A 30 -2.59 13.95 20.49
CA PRO A 30 -2.84 12.56 20.89
C PRO A 30 -1.54 11.93 21.38
N LYS A 31 -1.62 11.08 22.40
CA LYS A 31 -0.45 10.37 22.95
C LYS A 31 0.25 9.49 21.93
N ALA A 32 -0.51 8.95 20.98
CA ALA A 32 -0.02 8.14 19.89
C ALA A 32 -0.86 8.33 18.63
N PHE A 33 -0.27 7.99 17.46
CA PHE A 33 -0.98 7.96 16.19
C PHE A 33 -0.50 6.79 15.32
N LEU A 34 -1.33 6.40 14.38
CA LEU A 34 -0.99 5.48 13.28
C LEU A 34 -1.42 6.14 11.96
N LEU A 35 -0.48 6.31 11.05
CA LEU A 35 -0.74 6.79 9.68
C LEU A 35 -0.50 5.65 8.69
N GLU A 36 -1.26 5.65 7.60
CA GLU A 36 -1.08 4.71 6.48
C GLU A 36 -1.04 5.49 5.17
N ASN A 37 -0.21 5.02 4.23
CA ASN A 37 -0.19 5.55 2.88
C ASN A 37 0.28 4.46 1.89
N VAL A 38 0.12 4.73 0.60
CA VAL A 38 0.70 3.87 -0.45
C VAL A 38 2.22 3.86 -0.36
N LYS A 39 2.85 2.72 -0.73
CA LYS A 39 4.32 2.57 -0.76
C LYS A 39 5.02 3.69 -1.52
N GLY A 40 4.37 4.22 -2.58
CA GLY A 40 4.93 5.26 -3.44
C GLY A 40 5.38 6.53 -2.70
N ILE A 41 4.83 6.80 -1.50
CA ILE A 41 5.22 7.96 -0.69
C ILE A 41 6.71 7.94 -0.31
N VAL A 42 7.31 6.76 -0.20
CA VAL A 42 8.72 6.59 0.18
C VAL A 42 9.67 7.17 -0.87
N ASN A 43 9.32 7.02 -2.15
CA ASN A 43 10.15 7.47 -3.27
C ASN A 43 9.57 8.73 -3.94
N HIS A 44 8.48 9.27 -3.43
CA HIS A 44 7.85 10.46 -3.99
C HIS A 44 8.80 11.65 -3.86
N ASP A 45 8.97 12.37 -4.98
CA ASP A 45 9.90 13.51 -5.05
C ASP A 45 11.32 13.16 -4.56
N ASN A 46 11.87 12.02 -5.03
CA ASN A 46 13.18 11.50 -4.63
C ASN A 46 13.38 11.30 -3.12
N GLY A 47 12.28 11.08 -2.38
CA GLY A 47 12.28 10.92 -0.92
C GLY A 47 11.97 12.19 -0.14
N ASN A 48 12.05 13.37 -0.76
CA ASN A 48 11.81 14.66 -0.10
C ASN A 48 10.48 14.73 0.63
N THR A 49 9.43 14.14 0.05
CA THR A 49 8.10 14.12 0.68
C THR A 49 8.11 13.38 2.01
N LEU A 50 8.78 12.24 2.08
CA LEU A 50 8.88 11.47 3.32
C LEU A 50 9.70 12.22 4.37
N ASP A 51 10.79 12.87 3.96
CA ASP A 51 11.63 13.67 4.86
C ASP A 51 10.84 14.85 5.44
N VAL A 52 10.03 15.55 4.63
CA VAL A 52 9.14 16.63 5.12
C VAL A 52 8.13 16.08 6.13
N ILE A 53 7.52 14.93 5.86
CA ILE A 53 6.57 14.28 6.79
C ILE A 53 7.26 13.97 8.12
N MET A 54 8.41 13.30 8.09
CA MET A 54 9.11 12.87 9.30
C MET A 54 9.63 14.06 10.12
N ASN A 55 10.20 15.07 9.47
CA ASN A 55 10.65 16.29 10.12
C ASN A 55 9.50 17.07 10.76
N THR A 56 8.36 17.19 10.06
CA THR A 56 7.17 17.84 10.62
C THR A 56 6.67 17.11 11.88
N LEU A 57 6.62 15.78 11.86
CA LEU A 57 6.22 14.99 13.03
C LEU A 57 7.19 15.18 14.20
N ASP A 58 8.49 15.26 13.92
CA ASP A 58 9.54 15.53 14.92
C ASP A 58 9.38 16.92 15.55
N GLU A 59 9.18 17.95 14.73
CA GLU A 59 8.93 19.33 15.17
C GLU A 59 7.66 19.45 16.02
N LEU A 60 6.64 18.63 15.74
CA LEU A 60 5.42 18.56 16.52
C LEU A 60 5.60 17.83 17.87
N GLY A 61 6.80 17.34 18.16
CA GLY A 61 7.15 16.69 19.41
C GLY A 61 6.81 15.21 19.48
N TYR A 62 6.73 14.53 18.30
CA TYR A 62 6.54 13.09 18.22
C TYR A 62 7.84 12.38 17.87
N ASP A 63 8.12 11.27 18.55
CA ASP A 63 9.04 10.25 18.05
C ASP A 63 8.22 9.33 17.14
N ALA A 64 8.56 9.29 15.85
CA ALA A 64 7.79 8.58 14.82
C ALA A 64 8.69 7.64 14.02
N ARG A 65 8.15 6.49 13.62
CA ARG A 65 8.83 5.50 12.81
C ARG A 65 7.95 5.00 11.69
N GLY A 66 8.48 5.04 10.48
CA GLY A 66 7.82 4.56 9.28
C GLY A 66 8.42 3.26 8.76
N LYS A 67 7.56 2.38 8.22
CA LYS A 67 7.97 1.14 7.57
C LYS A 67 6.98 0.72 6.50
N VAL A 68 7.50 0.21 5.38
CA VAL A 68 6.66 -0.46 4.37
C VAL A 68 6.40 -1.88 4.83
N LEU A 69 5.12 -2.25 4.93
CA LEU A 69 4.66 -3.60 5.26
C LEU A 69 3.89 -4.15 4.06
N ASN A 70 4.04 -5.47 3.81
CA ASN A 70 3.27 -6.17 2.79
C ASN A 70 2.30 -7.15 3.46
N ALA A 71 1.03 -7.14 3.09
CA ALA A 71 0.03 -8.04 3.65
C ALA A 71 0.43 -9.52 3.55
N LEU A 72 1.18 -9.91 2.51
CA LEU A 72 1.75 -11.26 2.37
C LEU A 72 2.62 -11.68 3.56
N ASP A 73 3.35 -10.75 4.13
CA ASP A 73 4.24 -11.02 5.27
C ASP A 73 3.48 -11.24 6.58
N TYR A 74 2.14 -11.10 6.56
CA TYR A 74 1.28 -11.15 7.76
C TYR A 74 0.13 -12.16 7.63
N GLY A 75 0.28 -13.12 6.69
CA GLY A 75 -0.66 -14.23 6.55
C GLY A 75 -1.86 -13.94 5.66
N ILE A 76 -1.84 -12.87 4.86
CA ILE A 76 -2.90 -12.54 3.91
C ILE A 76 -2.38 -12.80 2.50
N PRO A 77 -3.04 -13.63 1.65
CA PRO A 77 -2.57 -13.96 0.32
C PRO A 77 -2.79 -12.83 -0.70
N GLN A 78 -2.46 -11.60 -0.32
CA GLN A 78 -2.55 -10.41 -1.15
C GLN A 78 -1.23 -9.64 -1.16
N ASN A 79 -0.69 -9.37 -2.35
CA ASN A 79 0.47 -8.50 -2.49
C ASN A 79 0.03 -7.04 -2.39
N ARG A 80 -0.01 -6.53 -1.16
CA ARG A 80 -0.42 -5.16 -0.83
C ARG A 80 0.62 -4.50 0.06
N GLU A 81 1.49 -3.69 -0.55
CA GLU A 81 2.50 -2.91 0.16
C GLU A 81 1.93 -1.55 0.55
N ARG A 82 2.08 -1.21 1.84
CA ARG A 82 1.68 0.09 2.41
C ARG A 82 2.76 0.60 3.34
N TRP A 83 2.97 1.89 3.32
CA TRP A 83 3.78 2.55 4.32
C TRP A 83 2.92 2.84 5.54
N TYR A 84 3.40 2.42 6.70
CA TYR A 84 2.80 2.70 8.00
C TYR A 84 3.75 3.54 8.82
N CYS A 85 3.22 4.54 9.53
CA CYS A 85 3.97 5.35 10.47
C CYS A 85 3.28 5.35 11.82
N ILE A 86 4.01 4.96 12.85
CA ILE A 86 3.57 4.98 14.24
C ILE A 86 4.37 6.06 14.96
N GLY A 87 3.70 6.92 15.70
CA GLY A 87 4.34 7.96 16.50
C GLY A 87 3.77 8.04 17.91
N PHE A 88 4.62 8.42 18.85
CA PHE A 88 4.25 8.72 20.23
C PHE A 88 4.81 10.08 20.61
N LEU A 89 4.14 10.80 21.51
CA LEU A 89 4.70 12.01 22.10
C LEU A 89 6.06 11.71 22.76
N LYS A 90 7.07 12.51 22.46
CA LYS A 90 8.44 12.36 23.01
C LYS A 90 8.46 12.35 24.54
N GLU A 91 7.58 13.11 25.18
CA GLU A 91 7.43 13.19 26.64
C GLU A 91 7.06 11.85 27.30
N LEU A 92 6.50 10.90 26.53
CA LEU A 92 6.14 9.57 27.03
C LEU A 92 7.34 8.61 27.14
N ASN A 93 8.50 8.98 26.58
CA ASN A 93 9.73 8.18 26.58
C ASN A 93 9.51 6.70 26.16
N MET A 94 8.67 6.46 25.16
CA MET A 94 8.30 5.12 24.71
C MET A 94 9.46 4.41 24.02
N ASN A 95 9.65 3.13 24.31
CA ASN A 95 10.65 2.31 23.63
C ASN A 95 10.10 1.72 22.33
N PHE A 96 10.63 2.19 21.21
CA PHE A 96 10.17 1.81 19.87
C PHE A 96 10.87 0.60 19.25
N LYS A 97 11.77 -0.08 19.92
CA LYS A 97 12.62 -1.09 19.25
C LYS A 97 11.84 -2.14 18.44
N ASN A 98 10.61 -2.46 18.85
CA ASN A 98 9.79 -3.50 18.22
C ASN A 98 8.34 -3.06 17.96
N VAL A 99 8.12 -1.83 17.51
CA VAL A 99 6.78 -1.29 17.30
C VAL A 99 6.01 -1.96 16.14
N PHE A 100 6.73 -2.49 15.14
CA PHE A 100 6.10 -3.21 14.02
C PHE A 100 6.01 -4.71 14.32
N PRO A 101 4.90 -5.37 13.89
CA PRO A 101 4.71 -6.81 14.13
C PRO A 101 5.76 -7.65 13.40
N LYS A 102 6.05 -8.83 13.95
CA LYS A 102 6.90 -9.83 13.30
C LYS A 102 6.18 -10.44 12.12
N LYS A 103 6.93 -10.75 11.05
CA LYS A 103 6.38 -11.45 9.87
C LYS A 103 5.84 -12.82 10.28
N LYS A 104 4.75 -13.22 9.61
CA LYS A 104 4.09 -14.52 9.75
C LYS A 104 4.14 -15.25 8.40
N LYS A 105 4.27 -16.56 8.44
CA LYS A 105 4.14 -17.39 7.23
C LYS A 105 2.71 -17.31 6.70
N LEU A 106 2.58 -17.36 5.38
CA LEU A 106 1.30 -17.56 4.72
C LEU A 106 0.87 -19.03 4.95
N PHE A 107 -0.31 -19.24 5.53
CA PHE A 107 -0.82 -20.58 5.85
C PHE A 107 -1.83 -21.08 4.82
N PHE A 108 -2.36 -20.20 3.99
CA PHE A 108 -3.35 -20.51 2.96
C PHE A 108 -3.05 -19.70 1.71
N LYS A 109 -3.59 -20.16 0.58
CA LYS A 109 -3.46 -19.52 -0.72
C LYS A 109 -4.79 -18.89 -1.11
N ILE A 110 -4.78 -18.13 -2.19
CA ILE A 110 -6.01 -17.53 -2.72
C ILE A 110 -7.01 -18.62 -3.15
N GLU A 111 -6.52 -19.76 -3.62
CA GLU A 111 -7.33 -20.91 -4.02
C GLU A 111 -8.21 -21.44 -2.87
N ASP A 112 -7.74 -21.34 -1.63
CA ASP A 112 -8.44 -21.83 -0.43
C ASP A 112 -9.63 -20.95 -0.04
N ILE A 113 -9.71 -19.73 -0.58
CA ILE A 113 -10.73 -18.72 -0.22
C ILE A 113 -11.57 -18.25 -1.40
N VAL A 114 -11.27 -18.69 -2.62
CA VAL A 114 -12.07 -18.35 -3.81
C VAL A 114 -13.36 -19.17 -3.81
N ASP A 115 -14.49 -18.49 -3.85
CA ASP A 115 -15.77 -19.10 -4.11
C ASP A 115 -15.93 -19.33 -5.62
N GLN A 116 -16.01 -20.61 -6.03
CA GLN A 116 -16.12 -21.01 -7.44
C GLN A 116 -17.56 -21.03 -7.95
N ASN A 117 -18.56 -20.88 -7.07
CA ASN A 117 -19.97 -20.99 -7.41
C ASN A 117 -20.68 -19.63 -7.49
N VAL A 118 -19.94 -18.54 -7.50
CA VAL A 118 -20.51 -17.20 -7.55
C VAL A 118 -21.00 -16.87 -8.97
N LYS A 119 -22.25 -16.40 -9.08
CA LYS A 119 -22.88 -15.96 -10.32
C LYS A 119 -23.02 -14.43 -10.33
N GLY A 120 -23.13 -13.85 -11.55
CA GLY A 120 -23.35 -12.39 -11.70
C GLY A 120 -22.09 -11.55 -11.61
N TYR A 121 -20.93 -12.20 -11.72
CA TYR A 121 -19.61 -11.54 -11.74
C TYR A 121 -18.80 -11.92 -12.99
N GLU A 122 -19.51 -12.22 -14.06
CA GLU A 122 -18.92 -12.57 -15.35
C GLU A 122 -18.09 -11.39 -15.88
N ILE A 123 -16.96 -11.69 -16.47
CA ILE A 123 -16.11 -10.68 -17.13
C ILE A 123 -16.77 -10.26 -18.45
N THR A 124 -16.45 -9.06 -18.91
CA THR A 124 -16.95 -8.58 -20.20
C THR A 124 -16.30 -9.35 -21.34
N ASP A 125 -16.99 -9.51 -22.48
CA ASP A 125 -16.48 -10.14 -23.72
C ASP A 125 -15.14 -9.54 -24.14
N THR A 126 -14.96 -8.24 -23.96
CA THR A 126 -13.69 -7.54 -24.25
C THR A 126 -12.57 -7.99 -23.32
N ALA A 127 -12.86 -8.19 -22.03
CA ALA A 127 -11.86 -8.67 -21.08
C ALA A 127 -11.49 -10.12 -21.37
N GLU A 128 -12.47 -10.96 -21.71
CA GLU A 128 -12.26 -12.36 -22.10
C GLU A 128 -11.35 -12.46 -23.33
N LYS A 129 -11.66 -11.76 -24.41
CA LYS A 129 -10.81 -11.69 -25.61
C LYS A 129 -9.38 -11.25 -25.32
N ASN A 130 -9.21 -10.25 -24.46
CA ASN A 130 -7.86 -9.82 -24.06
C ASN A 130 -7.10 -10.88 -23.26
N ILE A 131 -7.78 -11.64 -22.41
CA ILE A 131 -7.20 -12.77 -21.70
C ILE A 131 -6.76 -13.86 -22.71
N GLU A 132 -7.63 -14.25 -23.62
CA GLU A 132 -7.34 -15.25 -24.66
C GLU A 132 -6.10 -14.94 -25.50
N ILE A 133 -5.90 -13.65 -25.84
CA ILE A 133 -4.72 -13.21 -26.61
C ILE A 133 -3.42 -13.35 -25.81
N HIS A 134 -3.44 -13.06 -24.52
CA HIS A 134 -2.24 -12.93 -23.71
C HIS A 134 -1.90 -14.18 -22.88
N LEU A 135 -2.91 -15.00 -22.53
CA LEU A 135 -2.76 -16.16 -21.66
C LEU A 135 -1.84 -17.24 -22.21
N PRO A 136 -1.93 -17.65 -23.49
CA PRO A 136 -1.07 -18.71 -24.03
C PRO A 136 0.42 -18.39 -23.91
N LYS A 137 0.80 -17.17 -24.26
CA LYS A 137 2.19 -16.67 -24.14
C LYS A 137 2.68 -16.67 -22.69
N TYR A 138 1.78 -16.37 -21.74
CA TYR A 138 2.13 -16.37 -20.32
C TYR A 138 2.35 -17.79 -19.81
N ILE A 139 1.49 -18.76 -20.17
CA ILE A 139 1.60 -20.17 -19.80
C ILE A 139 2.90 -20.75 -20.36
N GLU A 140 3.18 -20.56 -21.64
CA GLU A 140 4.40 -21.02 -22.28
C GLU A 140 5.66 -20.48 -21.60
N LYS A 141 5.72 -19.16 -21.40
CA LYS A 141 6.87 -18.50 -20.78
C LYS A 141 7.15 -19.00 -19.35
N ASN A 142 6.12 -19.27 -18.56
CA ASN A 142 6.26 -19.65 -17.16
C ASN A 142 6.16 -21.16 -16.91
N LYS A 143 6.00 -21.98 -17.97
CA LYS A 143 5.87 -23.46 -17.92
C LYS A 143 4.82 -23.91 -16.89
N LEU A 144 3.66 -23.26 -16.91
CA LEU A 144 2.60 -23.47 -15.93
C LEU A 144 1.72 -24.64 -16.34
N ASN A 145 1.42 -25.52 -15.37
CA ASN A 145 0.44 -26.59 -15.47
C ASN A 145 -0.65 -26.32 -14.42
N ASP A 146 -1.90 -26.48 -14.76
CA ASP A 146 -3.11 -26.56 -13.91
C ASP A 146 -3.20 -25.71 -12.62
N ASN A 147 -2.43 -24.66 -12.51
CA ASN A 147 -2.52 -23.74 -11.37
C ASN A 147 -3.60 -22.69 -11.60
N LEU A 148 -4.31 -22.31 -10.53
CA LEU A 148 -5.22 -21.18 -10.58
C LEU A 148 -4.48 -19.93 -11.04
N LEU A 149 -4.96 -19.35 -12.13
CA LEU A 149 -4.44 -18.09 -12.68
C LEU A 149 -5.37 -16.94 -12.33
N ILE A 150 -4.81 -15.90 -11.78
CA ILE A 150 -5.53 -14.65 -11.51
C ILE A 150 -5.11 -13.63 -12.54
N ALA A 151 -6.02 -13.25 -13.43
CA ALA A 151 -5.80 -12.15 -14.37
C ALA A 151 -6.02 -10.80 -13.68
N ASN A 152 -5.11 -9.88 -13.92
CA ASN A 152 -5.22 -8.49 -13.49
C ASN A 152 -4.64 -7.56 -14.56
N GLU A 153 -5.00 -6.28 -14.54
CA GLU A 153 -4.62 -5.32 -15.59
C GLU A 153 -5.01 -5.81 -16.99
N ILE A 154 -6.26 -6.24 -17.16
CA ILE A 154 -6.76 -6.76 -18.44
C ILE A 154 -6.95 -5.61 -19.42
N ARG A 155 -6.03 -5.46 -20.38
CA ARG A 155 -6.03 -4.42 -21.43
C ARG A 155 -5.70 -5.03 -22.78
N PRO A 156 -6.09 -4.41 -23.91
CA PRO A 156 -5.72 -4.90 -25.25
C PRO A 156 -4.21 -5.10 -25.46
N SER A 157 -3.43 -4.18 -24.91
CA SER A 157 -1.96 -4.19 -25.06
C SER A 157 -1.24 -5.08 -24.06
N LYS A 158 -1.90 -5.47 -22.95
CA LYS A 158 -1.26 -6.20 -21.86
C LYS A 158 -2.27 -6.84 -20.92
N CYS A 159 -2.08 -8.10 -20.59
CA CYS A 159 -2.65 -8.73 -19.42
C CYS A 159 -1.54 -9.15 -18.46
N SER A 160 -1.76 -8.99 -17.18
CA SER A 160 -0.88 -9.50 -16.12
C SER A 160 -1.57 -10.67 -15.44
N PHE A 161 -0.83 -11.73 -15.18
CA PHE A 161 -1.34 -12.94 -14.53
C PHE A 161 -0.52 -13.26 -13.28
N ARG A 162 -1.12 -13.95 -12.33
CA ARG A 162 -0.46 -14.50 -11.15
C ARG A 162 -0.84 -15.96 -10.97
N CYS A 163 0.13 -16.78 -10.62
CA CYS A 163 -0.01 -18.22 -10.43
C CYS A 163 0.61 -18.73 -9.12
N ASN A 164 0.94 -17.84 -8.22
CA ASN A 164 1.69 -18.14 -6.99
C ASN A 164 0.81 -18.20 -5.73
N GLY A 165 -0.49 -18.42 -5.89
CA GLY A 165 -1.44 -18.48 -4.77
C GLY A 165 -1.68 -17.14 -4.07
N THR A 166 -1.36 -16.02 -4.73
CA THR A 166 -1.57 -14.69 -4.15
C THR A 166 -2.34 -13.78 -5.09
N SER A 167 -3.19 -12.91 -4.55
CA SER A 167 -3.88 -11.88 -5.31
C SER A 167 -3.01 -10.62 -5.47
N PRO A 168 -3.23 -9.82 -6.53
CA PRO A 168 -2.73 -8.45 -6.59
C PRO A 168 -3.43 -7.56 -5.57
N CYS A 169 -2.96 -6.33 -5.42
CA CYS A 169 -3.70 -5.33 -4.67
C CYS A 169 -4.99 -5.00 -5.44
N LEU A 170 -6.13 -5.24 -4.82
CA LEU A 170 -7.42 -4.85 -5.37
C LEU A 170 -7.55 -3.34 -5.33
N THR A 171 -7.91 -2.74 -6.45
CA THR A 171 -8.18 -1.31 -6.57
C THR A 171 -9.68 -1.10 -6.77
N ALA A 172 -10.23 -0.08 -6.12
CA ALA A 172 -11.60 0.32 -6.43
C ALA A 172 -11.65 0.80 -7.89
N LYS A 173 -12.71 0.41 -8.61
CA LYS A 173 -13.02 0.98 -9.91
C LYS A 173 -13.58 2.39 -9.64
N MET A 174 -12.84 3.42 -10.06
CA MET A 174 -13.38 4.77 -10.11
C MET A 174 -14.30 4.93 -11.30
#